data_a698074454bbfa07227231e63835164f
#
_entry.id   a698074454bbfa07227231e63835164f
#
_cell.length_a   1.000
_cell.length_b   1.000
_cell.length_c   1.000
_cell.angle_alpha   90.00
_cell.angle_beta   90.00
_cell.angle_gamma   90.00
#
_symmetry.space_group_name_H-M   'P 1'
#
loop_
_entity.id
_entity.type
_entity.pdbx_description
1 polymer ?
#
loop_
_entity_poly.entity_id
_entity_poly.type
_entity_poly.pdbx_seq_one_letter_code
_entity_poly.pdbx_strand_id
1 'polypeptide(L)'
;IRKNMMQWSMRITAYAERLLEGLNRIDWPEPLKEMQRNWIGKSVGAEIDFKVEDKDIDIRVFTTRIDTIYGVTFLAVAPESDFAQQLTLPEYKTAVDEYINVAKNRSERDRMSDVKHISGVFTGSYATHPFIGDKVQVWVADYVLAGYGTGAVMAVPSGDQRDYDFAK
;
A
#
# COMPACT_ATOMS: atom_id res chain seq x y z
N ILE A 1 13.89 -18.91 9.71
CA ILE A 1 12.71 -19.71 9.30
C ILE A 1 11.48 -19.03 9.88
N ARG A 2 10.60 -18.52 9.02
CA ARG A 2 9.28 -18.01 9.46
C ARG A 2 8.39 -19.19 9.83
N LYS A 3 7.75 -19.10 10.99
CA LYS A 3 6.85 -20.15 11.50
C LYS A 3 5.61 -19.50 12.10
N ASN A 4 4.45 -20.05 11.77
CA ASN A 4 3.20 -19.63 12.41
C ASN A 4 3.19 -20.09 13.86
N MET A 5 2.95 -19.14 14.77
CA MET A 5 2.87 -19.41 16.21
C MET A 5 1.57 -18.84 16.76
N MET A 6 0.90 -19.59 17.62
CA MET A 6 -0.22 -19.07 18.39
C MET A 6 0.30 -18.20 19.52
N GLN A 7 -0.12 -16.94 19.56
CA GLN A 7 0.23 -16.00 20.62
C GLN A 7 -0.87 -14.97 20.81
N TRP A 8 -0.85 -14.30 21.95
CA TRP A 8 -1.75 -13.19 22.22
C TRP A 8 -1.39 -12.00 21.34
N SER A 9 -2.41 -11.39 20.73
CA SER A 9 -2.26 -10.15 19.96
C SER A 9 -3.26 -9.13 20.45
N MET A 10 -2.82 -7.87 20.61
CA MET A 10 -3.69 -6.75 20.97
C MET A 10 -4.11 -6.01 19.70
N ARG A 11 -5.41 -5.74 19.60
CA ARG A 11 -5.98 -4.96 18.48
C ARG A 11 -5.87 -3.47 18.80
N ILE A 12 -4.62 -2.94 18.82
CA ILE A 12 -4.33 -1.56 19.27
C ILE A 12 -4.98 -0.50 18.37
N THR A 13 -5.09 -0.74 17.07
CA THR A 13 -5.71 0.19 16.11
C THR A 13 -7.20 0.40 16.37
N ALA A 14 -7.89 -0.56 17.00
CA ALA A 14 -9.31 -0.42 17.36
C ALA A 14 -9.56 0.68 18.40
N TYR A 15 -8.51 1.13 19.10
CA TYR A 15 -8.60 2.17 20.12
C TYR A 15 -7.97 3.51 19.68
N ALA A 16 -7.45 3.60 18.48
CA ALA A 16 -6.71 4.77 18.01
C ALA A 16 -7.51 6.07 18.16
N GLU A 17 -8.76 6.12 17.70
CA GLU A 17 -9.62 7.30 17.82
C GLU A 17 -9.90 7.66 19.30
N ARG A 18 -10.20 6.68 20.13
CA ARG A 18 -10.45 6.90 21.57
C ARG A 18 -9.21 7.42 22.29
N LEU A 19 -8.02 6.97 21.88
CA LEU A 19 -6.75 7.46 22.44
C LEU A 19 -6.52 8.93 22.04
N LEU A 20 -6.78 9.29 20.77
CA LEU A 20 -6.71 10.67 20.30
C LEU A 20 -7.67 11.60 21.07
N GLU A 21 -8.94 11.20 21.21
CA GLU A 21 -9.92 11.93 21.99
C GLU A 21 -9.52 12.08 23.47
N GLY A 22 -8.93 11.01 24.03
CA GLY A 22 -8.44 10.98 25.41
C GLY A 22 -7.39 12.04 25.71
N LEU A 23 -6.55 12.39 24.74
CA LEU A 23 -5.53 13.44 24.89
C LEU A 23 -6.11 14.81 25.21
N ASN A 24 -7.37 15.06 24.82
CA ASN A 24 -8.06 16.32 25.12
C ASN A 24 -8.54 16.42 26.58
N ARG A 25 -8.59 15.28 27.30
CA ARG A 25 -9.12 15.19 28.67
C ARG A 25 -8.04 15.14 29.73
N ILE A 26 -6.80 14.83 29.34
CA ILE A 26 -5.68 14.69 30.28
C ILE A 26 -4.89 15.99 30.40
N ASP A 27 -4.40 16.26 31.60
CA ASP A 27 -3.56 17.43 31.88
C ASP A 27 -2.07 17.08 31.61
N TRP A 28 -1.75 16.94 30.32
CA TRP A 28 -0.38 16.72 29.85
C TRP A 28 0.15 17.96 29.12
N PRO A 29 1.46 18.21 29.18
CA PRO A 29 2.07 19.25 28.35
C PRO A 29 1.81 19.02 26.86
N GLU A 30 1.53 20.10 26.13
CA GLU A 30 1.19 20.02 24.70
C GLU A 30 2.24 19.30 23.84
N PRO A 31 3.55 19.46 24.05
CA PRO A 31 4.55 18.69 23.29
C PRO A 31 4.42 17.18 23.45
N LEU A 32 3.99 16.72 24.64
CA LEU A 32 3.78 15.29 24.87
C LEU A 32 2.52 14.80 24.17
N LYS A 33 1.44 15.57 24.18
CA LYS A 33 0.22 15.26 23.44
C LYS A 33 0.48 15.19 21.95
N GLU A 34 1.29 16.12 21.40
CA GLU A 34 1.67 16.16 20.01
C GLU A 34 2.48 14.91 19.60
N MET A 35 3.41 14.50 20.46
CA MET A 35 4.17 13.26 20.26
C MET A 35 3.24 12.04 20.16
N GLN A 36 2.21 11.96 21.00
CA GLN A 36 1.23 10.89 20.97
C GLN A 36 0.34 10.95 19.72
N ARG A 37 -0.11 12.14 19.31
CA ARG A 37 -0.87 12.32 18.06
C ARG A 37 -0.06 11.84 16.86
N ASN A 38 1.20 12.24 16.79
CA ASN A 38 2.11 11.84 15.72
C ASN A 38 2.40 10.33 15.72
N TRP A 39 2.50 9.73 16.89
CA TRP A 39 2.66 8.28 17.01
C TRP A 39 1.44 7.50 16.52
N ILE A 40 0.23 7.95 16.87
CA ILE A 40 -1.03 7.33 16.42
C ILE A 40 -1.20 7.54 14.91
N GLY A 41 -0.79 8.71 14.40
CA GLY A 41 -0.66 8.98 12.97
C GLY A 41 -1.98 8.92 12.20
N LYS A 42 -3.04 9.59 12.70
CA LYS A 42 -4.31 9.66 11.96
C LYS A 42 -4.12 10.33 10.62
N SER A 43 -4.41 9.60 9.54
CA SER A 43 -4.41 10.11 8.18
C SER A 43 -5.84 10.34 7.69
N VAL A 44 -6.03 11.44 6.96
CA VAL A 44 -7.29 11.75 6.28
C VAL A 44 -7.00 11.76 4.79
N GLY A 45 -7.82 11.04 4.03
CA GLY A 45 -7.62 10.89 2.60
C GLY A 45 -8.89 10.42 1.90
N ALA A 46 -8.76 10.00 0.66
CA ALA A 46 -9.82 9.46 -0.17
C ALA A 46 -9.51 8.02 -0.59
N GLU A 47 -10.55 7.22 -0.73
CA GLU A 47 -10.50 5.92 -1.38
C GLU A 47 -10.96 6.07 -2.83
N ILE A 48 -10.29 5.40 -3.73
CA ILE A 48 -10.56 5.45 -5.17
C ILE A 48 -10.53 4.02 -5.70
N ASP A 49 -11.55 3.67 -6.48
CA ASP A 49 -11.64 2.37 -7.13
C ASP A 49 -11.17 2.46 -8.58
N PHE A 50 -10.22 1.61 -8.94
CA PHE A 50 -9.74 1.41 -10.30
C PHE A 50 -10.26 0.06 -10.80
N LYS A 51 -11.11 0.09 -11.81
CA LYS A 51 -11.68 -1.12 -12.40
C LYS A 51 -10.64 -1.87 -13.21
N VAL A 52 -10.43 -3.15 -12.89
CA VAL A 52 -9.51 -4.01 -13.64
C VAL A 52 -10.16 -4.43 -14.96
N GLU A 53 -9.41 -4.35 -16.07
CA GLU A 53 -9.88 -4.81 -17.37
C GLU A 53 -10.06 -6.32 -17.39
N ASP A 54 -11.07 -6.77 -18.10
CA ASP A 54 -11.40 -8.19 -18.31
C ASP A 54 -11.65 -9.00 -17.02
N LYS A 55 -11.81 -8.31 -15.88
CA LYS A 55 -12.12 -8.92 -14.59
C LYS A 55 -13.16 -8.08 -13.84
N ASP A 56 -14.02 -8.76 -13.09
CA ASP A 56 -14.99 -8.10 -12.21
C ASP A 56 -14.32 -7.84 -10.83
N ILE A 57 -13.24 -7.06 -10.87
CA ILE A 57 -12.41 -6.70 -9.71
C ILE A 57 -12.14 -5.21 -9.76
N ASP A 58 -12.34 -4.54 -8.63
CA ASP A 58 -11.93 -3.17 -8.40
C ASP A 58 -10.73 -3.13 -7.44
N ILE A 59 -9.67 -2.44 -7.86
CA ILE A 59 -8.53 -2.16 -6.99
C ILE A 59 -8.83 -0.87 -6.24
N ARG A 60 -9.13 -0.98 -4.96
CA ARG A 60 -9.31 0.17 -4.08
C ARG A 60 -7.99 0.65 -3.55
N VAL A 61 -7.66 1.90 -3.78
CA VAL A 61 -6.47 2.57 -3.24
C VAL A 61 -6.87 3.66 -2.25
N PHE A 62 -6.08 3.84 -1.21
CA PHE A 62 -6.20 4.97 -0.29
C PHE A 62 -5.09 5.98 -0.57
N THR A 63 -5.44 7.25 -0.69
CA THR A 63 -4.46 8.32 -0.86
C THR A 63 -4.77 9.54 -0.01
N THR A 64 -3.76 10.17 0.55
CA THR A 64 -3.85 11.50 1.18
C THR A 64 -3.70 12.64 0.18
N ARG A 65 -3.33 12.31 -1.07
CA ARG A 65 -3.03 13.26 -2.16
C ARG A 65 -3.91 12.99 -3.38
N ILE A 66 -5.23 13.12 -3.19
CA ILE A 66 -6.21 12.95 -4.29
C ILE A 66 -5.98 13.95 -5.43
N ASP A 67 -5.40 15.10 -5.12
CA ASP A 67 -5.05 16.15 -6.09
C ASP A 67 -4.08 15.66 -7.17
N THR A 68 -3.32 14.59 -6.92
CA THR A 68 -2.36 14.02 -7.87
C THR A 68 -2.93 12.93 -8.77
N ILE A 69 -4.22 12.64 -8.70
CA ILE A 69 -4.87 11.53 -9.41
C ILE A 69 -4.59 11.51 -10.92
N TYR A 70 -4.56 12.67 -11.56
CA TYR A 70 -4.29 12.78 -12.99
C TYR A 70 -2.84 12.47 -13.40
N GLY A 71 -1.94 12.34 -12.43
CA GLY A 71 -0.56 11.95 -12.64
C GLY A 71 -0.29 10.45 -12.43
N VAL A 72 -1.34 9.67 -12.21
CA VAL A 72 -1.20 8.21 -12.01
C VAL A 72 -0.74 7.54 -13.29
N THR A 73 0.34 6.77 -13.21
CA THR A 73 0.92 6.05 -14.35
C THR A 73 0.83 4.52 -14.19
N PHE A 74 0.80 4.02 -12.96
CA PHE A 74 0.59 2.61 -12.65
C PHE A 74 -0.03 2.44 -11.26
N LEU A 75 -0.51 1.23 -11.00
CA LEU A 75 -0.95 0.79 -9.68
C LEU A 75 0.07 -0.23 -9.16
N ALA A 76 0.35 -0.20 -7.88
CA ALA A 76 1.17 -1.19 -7.22
C ALA A 76 0.41 -1.85 -6.07
N VAL A 77 0.49 -3.18 -5.99
CA VAL A 77 -0.13 -3.98 -4.94
C VAL A 77 0.93 -4.69 -4.09
N ALA A 78 0.63 -4.91 -2.83
CA ALA A 78 1.54 -5.59 -1.92
C ALA A 78 1.72 -7.07 -2.30
N PRO A 79 2.93 -7.63 -2.19
CA PRO A 79 3.20 -9.04 -2.50
C PRO A 79 2.39 -10.03 -1.66
N GLU A 80 1.96 -9.62 -0.46
CA GLU A 80 1.15 -10.43 0.46
C GLU A 80 -0.35 -10.30 0.23
N SER A 81 -0.79 -9.36 -0.60
CA SER A 81 -2.23 -9.14 -0.85
C SER A 81 -2.80 -10.23 -1.76
N ASP A 82 -4.09 -10.49 -1.59
CA ASP A 82 -4.82 -11.41 -2.48
C ASP A 82 -4.86 -10.89 -3.92
N PHE A 83 -4.78 -9.59 -4.12
CA PHE A 83 -4.69 -8.95 -5.43
C PHE A 83 -3.49 -9.45 -6.24
N ALA A 84 -2.34 -9.68 -5.59
CA ALA A 84 -1.13 -10.14 -6.28
C ALA A 84 -1.37 -11.44 -7.07
N GLN A 85 -2.17 -12.35 -6.53
CA GLN A 85 -2.51 -13.62 -7.21
C GLN A 85 -3.70 -13.45 -8.18
N GLN A 86 -4.74 -12.74 -7.78
CA GLN A 86 -5.97 -12.59 -8.56
C GLN A 86 -5.77 -11.78 -9.84
N LEU A 87 -4.84 -10.82 -9.81
CA LEU A 87 -4.56 -9.92 -10.93
C LEU A 87 -3.49 -10.45 -11.88
N THR A 88 -2.74 -11.47 -11.49
CA THR A 88 -1.68 -12.02 -12.33
C THR A 88 -2.27 -12.85 -13.47
N LEU A 89 -1.90 -12.51 -14.71
CA LEU A 89 -2.23 -13.32 -15.87
C LEU A 89 -1.37 -14.60 -15.94
N PRO A 90 -1.87 -15.69 -16.55
CA PRO A 90 -1.16 -16.97 -16.58
C PRO A 90 0.28 -16.88 -17.12
N GLU A 91 0.52 -16.01 -18.10
CA GLU A 91 1.82 -15.78 -18.72
C GLU A 91 2.86 -15.19 -17.77
N TYR A 92 2.41 -14.40 -16.78
CA TYR A 92 3.25 -13.73 -15.79
C TYR A 92 3.34 -14.48 -14.47
N LYS A 93 2.57 -15.55 -14.32
CA LYS A 93 2.40 -16.26 -13.04
C LYS A 93 3.72 -16.75 -12.44
N THR A 94 4.59 -17.34 -13.23
CA THR A 94 5.89 -17.84 -12.75
C THR A 94 6.76 -16.73 -12.18
N ALA A 95 6.90 -15.63 -12.92
CA ALA A 95 7.71 -14.48 -12.49
C ALA A 95 7.12 -13.81 -11.22
N VAL A 96 5.80 -13.68 -11.16
CA VAL A 96 5.12 -13.09 -10.00
C VAL A 96 5.24 -14.00 -8.77
N ASP A 97 5.06 -15.31 -8.90
CA ASP A 97 5.20 -16.26 -7.80
C ASP A 97 6.63 -16.29 -7.25
N GLU A 98 7.65 -16.27 -8.10
CA GLU A 98 9.05 -16.18 -7.71
C GLU A 98 9.31 -14.86 -6.96
N TYR A 99 8.84 -13.74 -7.48
CA TYR A 99 8.98 -12.44 -6.86
C TYR A 99 8.31 -12.38 -5.47
N ILE A 100 7.07 -12.85 -5.36
CA ILE A 100 6.34 -12.91 -4.09
C ILE A 100 7.10 -13.75 -3.06
N ASN A 101 7.67 -14.89 -3.46
CA ASN A 101 8.44 -15.75 -2.57
C ASN A 101 9.70 -15.04 -2.04
N VAL A 102 10.38 -14.27 -2.88
CA VAL A 102 11.54 -13.46 -2.48
C VAL A 102 11.10 -12.33 -1.54
N ALA A 103 10.07 -11.58 -1.90
CA ALA A 103 9.57 -10.45 -1.13
C ALA A 103 9.06 -10.88 0.26
N LYS A 104 8.36 -12.01 0.38
CA LYS A 104 7.86 -12.56 1.65
C LYS A 104 8.98 -12.97 2.62
N ASN A 105 10.18 -13.23 2.13
CA ASN A 105 11.34 -13.56 2.98
C ASN A 105 11.99 -12.31 3.61
N ARG A 106 11.68 -11.12 3.12
CA ARG A 106 12.10 -9.84 3.73
C ARG A 106 11.06 -9.41 4.77
N SER A 107 11.52 -8.82 5.88
CA SER A 107 10.58 -8.24 6.84
C SER A 107 9.99 -6.94 6.30
N GLU A 108 8.77 -6.57 6.73
CA GLU A 108 8.20 -5.26 6.37
C GLU A 108 9.11 -4.10 6.79
N ARG A 109 9.76 -4.25 7.95
CA ARG A 109 10.71 -3.25 8.45
C ARG A 109 11.92 -3.09 7.54
N ASP A 110 12.46 -4.20 7.01
CA ASP A 110 13.58 -4.16 6.07
C ASP A 110 13.16 -3.50 4.76
N ARG A 111 11.95 -3.81 4.26
CA ARG A 111 11.39 -3.20 3.05
C ARG A 111 11.12 -1.70 3.21
N MET A 112 10.65 -1.27 4.40
CA MET A 112 10.44 0.16 4.70
C MET A 112 11.75 0.94 4.82
N SER A 113 12.80 0.33 5.36
CA SER A 113 14.09 0.99 5.59
C SER A 113 14.98 1.01 4.33
N ASP A 114 14.75 0.10 3.41
CA ASP A 114 15.56 -0.03 2.19
C ASP A 114 15.00 0.85 1.06
N VAL A 115 15.27 2.15 1.20
CA VAL A 115 14.85 3.16 0.21
C VAL A 115 15.64 3.02 -1.11
N LYS A 116 16.74 2.25 -1.13
CA LYS A 116 17.63 2.14 -2.28
C LYS A 116 17.30 0.99 -3.23
N HIS A 117 16.55 0.01 -2.78
CA HIS A 117 16.20 -1.17 -3.58
C HIS A 117 14.68 -1.30 -3.69
N ILE A 118 14.12 -0.53 -4.59
CA ILE A 118 12.71 -0.61 -4.95
C ILE A 118 12.60 -1.57 -6.13
N SER A 119 11.74 -2.56 -5.99
CA SER A 119 11.56 -3.58 -7.02
C SER A 119 10.10 -4.01 -7.17
N GLY A 120 9.79 -4.59 -8.30
CA GLY A 120 8.47 -5.13 -8.58
C GLY A 120 8.44 -5.98 -9.83
N VAL A 121 7.27 -6.57 -10.07
CA VAL A 121 7.01 -7.42 -11.23
C VAL A 121 5.64 -7.07 -11.82
N PHE A 122 5.55 -7.04 -13.13
CA PHE A 122 4.30 -6.77 -13.85
C PHE A 122 3.36 -7.98 -13.75
N THR A 123 2.08 -7.72 -13.47
CA THR A 123 1.05 -8.78 -13.37
C THR A 123 0.49 -9.20 -14.72
N GLY A 124 0.71 -8.42 -15.77
CA GLY A 124 0.04 -8.53 -17.06
C GLY A 124 -1.30 -7.81 -17.12
N SER A 125 -1.89 -7.45 -15.99
CA SER A 125 -3.20 -6.80 -15.94
C SER A 125 -3.11 -5.29 -16.01
N TYR A 126 -4.19 -4.70 -16.52
CA TYR A 126 -4.40 -3.25 -16.59
C TYR A 126 -5.68 -2.89 -15.82
N ALA A 127 -5.71 -1.69 -15.28
CA ALA A 127 -6.91 -1.09 -14.71
C ALA A 127 -7.24 0.20 -15.44
N THR A 128 -8.51 0.60 -15.39
CA THR A 128 -9.00 1.84 -16.02
C THR A 128 -8.91 2.98 -15.03
N HIS A 129 -8.27 4.08 -15.43
CA HIS A 129 -8.24 5.30 -14.64
C HIS A 129 -9.66 5.88 -14.53
N PRO A 130 -10.21 6.10 -13.32
CA PRO A 130 -11.64 6.37 -13.12
C PRO A 130 -12.14 7.70 -13.72
N PHE A 131 -11.25 8.67 -13.95
CA PHE A 131 -11.64 10.00 -14.44
C PHE A 131 -11.31 10.25 -15.90
N ILE A 132 -10.25 9.69 -16.43
CA ILE A 132 -9.80 9.93 -17.81
C ILE A 132 -9.96 8.72 -18.72
N GLY A 133 -10.21 7.53 -18.15
CA GLY A 133 -10.43 6.31 -18.91
C GLY A 133 -9.18 5.65 -19.48
N ASP A 134 -8.01 6.19 -19.20
CA ASP A 134 -6.73 5.63 -19.64
C ASP A 134 -6.42 4.30 -18.93
N LYS A 135 -5.70 3.44 -19.63
CA LYS A 135 -5.20 2.18 -19.07
C LYS A 135 -3.94 2.42 -18.23
N VAL A 136 -3.96 1.93 -17.00
CA VAL A 136 -2.82 1.94 -16.09
C VAL A 136 -2.37 0.52 -15.79
N GLN A 137 -1.08 0.28 -15.79
CA GLN A 137 -0.50 -1.03 -15.50
C GLN A 137 -0.66 -1.40 -14.03
N VAL A 138 -0.80 -2.70 -13.73
CA VAL A 138 -0.85 -3.21 -12.36
C VAL A 138 0.40 -4.03 -12.06
N TRP A 139 1.13 -3.62 -11.04
CA TRP A 139 2.39 -4.21 -10.60
C TRP A 139 2.30 -4.77 -9.20
N VAL A 140 3.06 -5.82 -8.92
CA VAL A 140 3.37 -6.24 -7.54
C VAL A 140 4.69 -5.60 -7.16
N ALA A 141 4.71 -4.83 -6.05
CA ALA A 141 5.90 -4.08 -5.66
C ALA A 141 6.20 -4.23 -4.15
N ASP A 142 7.48 -4.34 -3.80
CA ASP A 142 7.92 -4.63 -2.44
C ASP A 142 7.83 -3.43 -1.49
N TYR A 143 7.72 -2.21 -2.00
CA TYR A 143 7.53 -1.01 -1.18
C TYR A 143 6.08 -0.79 -0.74
N VAL A 144 5.12 -1.55 -1.29
CA VAL A 144 3.73 -1.54 -0.85
C VAL A 144 3.52 -2.55 0.28
N LEU A 145 2.86 -2.13 1.34
CA LEU A 145 2.60 -2.95 2.53
C LEU A 145 1.14 -3.35 2.60
N ALA A 146 0.87 -4.64 2.79
CA ALA A 146 -0.50 -5.15 2.91
C ALA A 146 -1.24 -4.65 4.16
N GLY A 147 -0.50 -4.34 5.23
CA GLY A 147 -1.05 -3.82 6.49
C GLY A 147 -1.28 -2.31 6.53
N TYR A 148 -0.99 -1.58 5.44
CA TYR A 148 -1.18 -0.14 5.34
C TYR A 148 -2.19 0.21 4.25
N GLY A 149 -3.22 0.97 4.62
CA GLY A 149 -4.32 1.32 3.72
C GLY A 149 -5.05 0.08 3.21
N THR A 150 -5.22 -0.01 1.90
CA THR A 150 -5.90 -1.13 1.22
C THR A 150 -4.93 -2.22 0.73
N GLY A 151 -3.63 -2.07 0.97
CA GLY A 151 -2.60 -2.94 0.37
C GLY A 151 -2.37 -2.69 -1.11
N ALA A 152 -2.90 -1.58 -1.63
CA ALA A 152 -2.68 -1.10 -2.99
C ALA A 152 -2.45 0.41 -2.99
N VAL A 153 -1.63 0.90 -3.90
CA VAL A 153 -1.34 2.33 -4.07
C VAL A 153 -1.45 2.74 -5.53
N MET A 154 -1.87 3.97 -5.76
CA MET A 154 -1.71 4.63 -7.06
C MET A 154 -0.34 5.29 -7.10
N ALA A 155 0.41 5.04 -8.15
CA ALA A 155 1.76 5.56 -8.31
C ALA A 155 1.78 6.82 -9.17
N VAL A 156 2.43 7.85 -8.62
CA VAL A 156 2.55 9.18 -9.25
C VAL A 156 4.04 9.58 -9.30
N PRO A 157 4.81 9.12 -10.29
CA PRO A 157 6.25 9.39 -10.38
C PRO A 157 6.65 10.87 -10.41
N SER A 158 5.73 11.73 -10.82
CA SER A 158 5.97 13.17 -10.81
C SER A 158 5.88 13.81 -9.41
N GLY A 159 5.30 13.11 -8.43
CA GLY A 159 5.02 13.61 -7.09
C GLY A 159 5.59 12.78 -5.94
N ASP A 160 6.08 11.59 -6.22
CA ASP A 160 6.66 10.67 -5.23
C ASP A 160 7.98 10.09 -5.71
N GLN A 161 9.02 10.16 -4.86
CA GLN A 161 10.36 9.71 -5.23
C GLN A 161 10.44 8.19 -5.38
N ARG A 162 9.69 7.41 -4.60
CA ARG A 162 9.69 5.95 -4.69
C ARG A 162 9.04 5.50 -5.99
N ASP A 163 7.92 6.12 -6.35
CA ASP A 163 7.22 5.85 -7.60
C ASP A 163 8.10 6.21 -8.80
N TYR A 164 8.85 7.32 -8.69
CA TYR A 164 9.80 7.72 -9.73
C TYR A 164 10.95 6.71 -9.88
N ASP A 165 11.55 6.29 -8.77
CA ASP A 165 12.65 5.34 -8.77
C ASP A 165 12.21 3.96 -9.28
N PHE A 166 10.96 3.59 -9.03
CA PHE A 166 10.35 2.37 -9.56
C PHE A 166 10.08 2.47 -11.07
N ALA A 167 9.63 3.62 -11.55
CA ALA A 167 9.26 3.83 -12.96
C ALA A 167 10.48 3.96 -13.90
N LYS A 168 11.68 4.20 -13.36
CA LYS A 168 12.93 4.42 -14.11
C LYS A 168 13.63 3.11 -14.46
#